data_5437417956e1ece0efcdb058aba8c523
#
_entry.id   5437417956e1ece0efcdb058aba8c523
#
_cell.length_a   1.000
_cell.length_b   1.000
_cell.length_c   1.000
_cell.angle_alpha   90.00
_cell.angle_beta   90.00
_cell.angle_gamma   90.00
#
_symmetry.space_group_name_H-M   'P 1'
#
loop_
_entity.id
_entity.type
_entity.pdbx_description
1 polymer ?
#
loop_
_entity_poly.entity_id
_entity_poly.type
_entity_poly.pdbx_seq_one_letter_code
_entity_poly.pdbx_strand_id
1 'polypeptide(L)'
;MARRFPEIVAYGSAFRFAIEAEGACGDIAAAAAAQAPDAAWRSKLDELTCAHRDRVEKLTVVRQEVNEMILEPIHSLDSTAYLGALDEDPAPTWPAVVTQLIAAEQATAHYHDEFVAQCEDVLAASSRAFKKAAKQDRAAAEALQEMLG
;
A
#
# COMPACT_ATOMS: atom_id res chain seq x y z
N MET A 1 -3.12 -13.01 11.34
CA MET A 1 -3.38 -11.94 12.31
C MET A 1 -3.44 -10.61 11.58
N ALA A 2 -4.52 -9.86 11.76
CA ALA A 2 -4.70 -8.57 11.09
C ALA A 2 -3.64 -7.56 11.52
N ARG A 3 -3.20 -6.72 10.59
CA ARG A 3 -2.28 -5.61 10.87
C ARG A 3 -2.99 -4.55 11.70
N ARG A 4 -2.20 -3.83 12.49
CA ARG A 4 -2.70 -2.68 13.22
C ARG A 4 -2.36 -1.40 12.46
N PHE A 5 -3.38 -0.78 11.88
CA PHE A 5 -3.21 0.51 11.23
C PHE A 5 -3.35 1.64 12.24
N PRO A 6 -2.45 2.64 12.21
CA PRO A 6 -2.53 3.75 13.15
C PRO A 6 -3.69 4.68 12.80
N GLU A 7 -4.22 5.36 13.80
CA GLU A 7 -5.05 6.53 13.57
C GLU A 7 -4.15 7.65 13.02
N ILE A 8 -4.61 8.36 12.01
CA ILE A 8 -3.80 9.39 11.35
C ILE A 8 -4.05 10.74 12.02
N VAL A 9 -3.09 11.18 12.82
CA VAL A 9 -3.17 12.44 13.57
C VAL A 9 -2.04 13.42 13.23
N ALA A 10 -0.93 12.92 12.69
CA ALA A 10 0.26 13.69 12.35
C ALA A 10 0.99 13.06 11.17
N TYR A 11 2.00 13.73 10.63
CA TYR A 11 2.79 13.20 9.51
C TYR A 11 3.42 11.84 9.85
N GLY A 12 3.89 11.65 11.09
CA GLY A 12 4.48 10.37 11.51
C GLY A 12 3.52 9.20 11.38
N SER A 13 2.29 9.34 11.87
CA SER A 13 1.24 8.30 11.74
C SER A 13 0.76 8.16 10.30
N ALA A 14 0.75 9.24 9.52
CA ALA A 14 0.43 9.18 8.09
C ALA A 14 1.45 8.35 7.31
N PHE A 15 2.75 8.53 7.58
CA PHE A 15 3.80 7.69 7.01
C PHE A 15 3.66 6.23 7.45
N ARG A 16 3.37 6.00 8.73
CA ARG A 16 3.18 4.65 9.26
C ARG A 16 2.02 3.95 8.58
N PHE A 17 0.92 4.65 8.34
CA PHE A 17 -0.22 4.08 7.62
C PHE A 17 0.20 3.64 6.22
N ALA A 18 0.93 4.47 5.48
CA ALA A 18 1.42 4.14 4.15
C ALA A 18 2.31 2.89 4.15
N ILE A 19 3.23 2.80 5.09
CA ILE A 19 4.15 1.66 5.24
C ILE A 19 3.36 0.39 5.55
N GLU A 20 2.38 0.46 6.47
CA GLU A 20 1.52 -0.67 6.79
C GLU A 20 0.64 -1.09 5.61
N ALA A 21 0.15 -0.14 4.82
CA ALA A 21 -0.65 -0.45 3.63
C ALA A 21 0.17 -1.19 2.57
N GLU A 22 1.39 -0.72 2.28
CA GLU A 22 2.29 -1.41 1.36
C GLU A 22 2.64 -2.82 1.87
N GLY A 23 2.89 -2.94 3.17
CA GLY A 23 3.16 -4.23 3.80
C GLY A 23 1.97 -5.18 3.72
N ALA A 24 0.75 -4.69 3.93
CA ALA A 24 -0.48 -5.48 3.79
C ALA A 24 -0.65 -5.99 2.36
N CYS A 25 -0.44 -5.14 1.36
CA CYS A 25 -0.47 -5.55 -0.04
C CYS A 25 0.56 -6.65 -0.31
N GLY A 26 1.77 -6.52 0.23
CA GLY A 26 2.81 -7.54 0.10
C GLY A 26 2.41 -8.88 0.72
N ASP A 27 1.78 -8.85 1.89
CA ASP A 27 1.30 -10.06 2.56
C ASP A 27 0.18 -10.75 1.77
N ILE A 28 -0.77 -9.96 1.24
CA ILE A 28 -1.84 -10.51 0.40
C ILE A 28 -1.28 -11.08 -0.90
N ALA A 29 -0.32 -10.40 -1.52
CA ALA A 29 0.34 -10.88 -2.74
C ALA A 29 1.07 -12.20 -2.49
N ALA A 30 1.77 -12.33 -1.36
CA ALA A 30 2.45 -13.58 -0.99
C ALA A 30 1.46 -14.73 -0.77
N ALA A 31 0.34 -14.45 -0.09
CA ALA A 31 -0.72 -15.43 0.12
C ALA A 31 -1.37 -15.86 -1.21
N ALA A 32 -1.58 -14.91 -2.12
CA ALA A 32 -2.10 -15.18 -3.46
C ALA A 32 -1.12 -16.04 -4.28
N ALA A 33 0.18 -15.75 -4.20
CA ALA A 33 1.21 -16.55 -4.89
C ALA A 33 1.17 -18.00 -4.45
N ALA A 34 0.95 -18.26 -3.16
CA ALA A 34 0.85 -19.62 -2.63
C ALA A 34 -0.37 -20.38 -3.18
N GLN A 35 -1.38 -19.67 -3.66
CA GLN A 35 -2.62 -20.23 -4.20
C GLN A 35 -2.69 -20.15 -5.73
N ALA A 36 -1.65 -19.64 -6.39
CA ALA A 36 -1.66 -19.36 -7.83
C ALA A 36 -1.96 -20.63 -8.63
N PRO A 37 -2.89 -20.56 -9.61
CA PRO A 37 -3.27 -21.75 -10.39
C PRO A 37 -2.24 -22.16 -11.43
N ASP A 38 -1.31 -21.27 -11.80
CA ASP A 38 -0.30 -21.56 -12.81
C ASP A 38 0.96 -20.71 -12.59
N ALA A 39 1.99 -20.97 -13.40
CA ALA A 39 3.29 -20.32 -13.29
C ALA A 39 3.24 -18.83 -13.63
N ALA A 40 2.38 -18.42 -14.56
CA ALA A 40 2.26 -17.02 -14.95
C ALA A 40 1.72 -16.17 -13.79
N TRP A 41 0.67 -16.65 -13.13
CA TRP A 41 0.13 -16.02 -11.94
C TRP A 41 1.14 -15.97 -10.81
N ARG A 42 1.80 -17.09 -10.55
CA ARG A 42 2.79 -17.16 -9.47
C ARG A 42 3.93 -16.18 -9.69
N SER A 43 4.46 -16.11 -10.91
CA SER A 43 5.54 -15.20 -11.27
C SER A 43 5.13 -13.74 -11.04
N LYS A 44 3.93 -13.36 -11.49
CA LYS A 44 3.43 -12.01 -11.31
C LYS A 44 3.25 -11.65 -9.84
N LEU A 45 2.68 -12.56 -9.06
CA LEU A 45 2.42 -12.31 -7.64
C LEU A 45 3.71 -12.27 -6.81
N ASP A 46 4.70 -13.09 -7.16
CA ASP A 46 6.03 -13.03 -6.53
C ASP A 46 6.71 -11.68 -6.83
N GLU A 47 6.60 -11.20 -8.07
CA GLU A 47 7.11 -9.88 -8.47
C GLU A 47 6.46 -8.77 -7.63
N LEU A 48 5.14 -8.80 -7.48
CA LEU A 48 4.42 -7.80 -6.68
C LEU A 48 4.79 -7.87 -5.20
N THR A 49 4.97 -9.07 -4.66
CA THR A 49 5.41 -9.25 -3.27
C THR A 49 6.75 -8.57 -3.03
N CYS A 50 7.72 -8.80 -3.92
CA CYS A 50 9.03 -8.15 -3.82
C CYS A 50 8.94 -6.64 -3.96
N ALA A 51 8.12 -6.16 -4.89
CA ALA A 51 7.95 -4.72 -5.14
C ALA A 51 7.36 -4.01 -3.91
N HIS A 52 6.37 -4.62 -3.24
CA HIS A 52 5.79 -4.05 -2.03
C HIS A 52 6.79 -4.01 -0.87
N ARG A 53 7.57 -5.07 -0.67
CA ARG A 53 8.60 -5.09 0.36
C ARG A 53 9.66 -4.03 0.14
N ASP A 54 10.06 -3.83 -1.12
CA ASP A 54 10.99 -2.79 -1.50
C ASP A 54 10.43 -1.39 -1.19
N ARG A 55 9.16 -1.16 -1.47
CA ARG A 55 8.50 0.12 -1.15
C ARG A 55 8.38 0.36 0.35
N VAL A 56 8.14 -0.68 1.15
CA VAL A 56 8.16 -0.57 2.61
C VAL A 56 9.50 -0.02 3.09
N GLU A 57 10.60 -0.57 2.57
CA GLU A 57 11.95 -0.10 2.92
C GLU A 57 12.17 1.35 2.48
N LYS A 58 11.80 1.69 1.25
CA LYS A 58 11.96 3.04 0.71
C LYS A 58 11.16 4.08 1.48
N LEU A 59 9.91 3.79 1.79
CA LEU A 59 9.08 4.71 2.57
C LEU A 59 9.57 4.86 4.01
N THR A 60 10.12 3.80 4.58
CA THR A 60 10.74 3.85 5.91
C THR A 60 11.93 4.81 5.92
N VAL A 61 12.77 4.77 4.89
CA VAL A 61 13.90 5.69 4.74
C VAL A 61 13.42 7.13 4.59
N VAL A 62 12.42 7.36 3.74
CA VAL A 62 11.84 8.70 3.54
C VAL A 62 11.28 9.25 4.86
N ARG A 63 10.61 8.42 5.65
CA ARG A 63 10.10 8.81 6.97
C ARG A 63 11.22 9.28 7.90
N GLN A 64 12.33 8.58 7.89
CA GLN A 64 13.50 8.93 8.69
C GLN A 64 14.09 10.29 8.28
N GLU A 65 14.11 10.57 6.98
CA GLU A 65 14.62 11.83 6.44
C GLU A 65 13.79 13.05 6.86
N VAL A 66 12.50 12.85 7.12
CA VAL A 66 11.57 13.92 7.53
C VAL A 66 11.22 13.85 9.02
N ASN A 67 12.10 13.29 9.82
CA ASN A 67 11.86 13.03 11.25
C ASN A 67 11.40 14.27 12.03
N GLU A 68 11.90 15.46 11.69
CA GLU A 68 11.51 16.72 12.33
C GLU A 68 10.04 17.10 12.09
N MET A 69 9.41 16.56 11.05
CA MET A 69 8.01 16.84 10.70
C MET A 69 7.03 15.82 11.28
N ILE A 70 7.52 14.78 11.96
CA ILE A 70 6.69 13.65 12.41
C ILE A 70 5.55 14.09 13.32
N LEU A 71 5.76 15.12 14.14
CA LEU A 71 4.75 15.61 15.08
C LEU A 71 3.82 16.68 14.49
N GLU A 72 4.07 17.15 13.27
CA GLU A 72 3.18 18.13 12.64
C GLU A 72 1.81 17.52 12.38
N PRO A 73 0.73 18.19 12.83
CA PRO A 73 -0.60 17.60 12.74
C PRO A 73 -1.14 17.51 11.31
N ILE A 74 -1.95 16.49 11.08
CA ILE A 74 -2.73 16.30 9.86
C ILE A 74 -4.19 16.13 10.28
N HIS A 75 -5.11 16.85 9.63
CA HIS A 75 -6.51 16.88 10.04
C HIS A 75 -7.48 16.30 9.00
N SER A 76 -7.02 16.03 7.79
CA SER A 76 -7.90 15.71 6.66
C SER A 76 -7.74 14.28 6.13
N LEU A 77 -6.98 13.43 6.81
CA LEU A 77 -6.88 12.02 6.45
C LEU A 77 -7.54 11.17 7.53
N ASP A 78 -8.56 10.41 7.13
CA ASP A 78 -9.26 9.47 8.02
C ASP A 78 -8.85 8.05 7.65
N SER A 79 -8.14 7.37 8.55
CA SER A 79 -7.65 6.02 8.32
C SER A 79 -8.77 5.04 7.95
N THR A 80 -9.97 5.20 8.52
CA THR A 80 -11.08 4.27 8.27
C THR A 80 -11.56 4.28 6.83
N ALA A 81 -11.33 5.38 6.09
CA ALA A 81 -11.72 5.49 4.69
C ALA A 81 -10.93 4.55 3.76
N TYR A 82 -9.77 4.07 4.21
CA TYR A 82 -8.86 3.28 3.38
C TYR A 82 -8.73 1.82 3.82
N LEU A 83 -9.30 1.42 4.95
CA LEU A 83 -9.04 0.10 5.55
C LEU A 83 -9.55 -1.07 4.70
N GLY A 84 -10.83 -1.30 4.64
CA GLY A 84 -11.42 -2.35 3.81
C GLY A 84 -10.55 -3.60 3.64
N ALA A 85 -10.16 -3.87 2.40
CA ALA A 85 -9.34 -5.03 2.05
C ALA A 85 -7.97 -5.05 2.73
N LEU A 86 -7.43 -3.88 3.14
CA LEU A 86 -6.14 -3.79 3.81
C LEU A 86 -6.17 -4.34 5.24
N ASP A 87 -7.29 -4.23 5.93
CA ASP A 87 -7.43 -4.63 7.33
C ASP A 87 -7.98 -6.06 7.49
N GLU A 88 -8.13 -6.78 6.41
CA GLU A 88 -8.60 -8.16 6.41
C GLU A 88 -7.44 -9.13 6.23
N ASP A 89 -7.52 -10.30 6.88
CA ASP A 89 -6.59 -11.38 6.60
C ASP A 89 -6.71 -11.81 5.14
N PRO A 90 -5.62 -12.30 4.50
CA PRO A 90 -5.69 -12.77 3.13
C PRO A 90 -6.77 -13.82 2.95
N ALA A 91 -7.59 -13.66 1.90
CA ALA A 91 -8.64 -14.62 1.59
C ALA A 91 -8.06 -16.02 1.38
N PRO A 92 -8.72 -17.07 1.88
CA PRO A 92 -8.16 -18.44 1.84
C PRO A 92 -8.35 -19.15 0.49
N THR A 93 -9.03 -18.55 -0.47
CA THR A 93 -9.36 -19.18 -1.74
C THR A 93 -9.03 -18.32 -2.94
N TRP A 94 -8.77 -18.98 -4.07
CA TRP A 94 -8.63 -18.35 -5.37
C TRP A 94 -10.00 -18.32 -6.07
N PRO A 95 -10.43 -17.25 -6.81
CA PRO A 95 -9.69 -16.00 -7.05
C PRO A 95 -9.96 -14.90 -6.01
N ALA A 96 -10.66 -15.20 -4.93
CA ALA A 96 -11.01 -14.22 -3.90
C ALA A 96 -9.79 -13.43 -3.38
N VAL A 97 -8.66 -14.11 -3.19
CA VAL A 97 -7.44 -13.46 -2.71
C VAL A 97 -6.90 -12.42 -3.72
N VAL A 98 -7.03 -12.68 -5.01
CA VAL A 98 -6.62 -11.71 -6.04
C VAL A 98 -7.55 -10.52 -6.08
N THR A 99 -8.85 -10.75 -5.96
CA THR A 99 -9.85 -9.67 -5.88
C THR A 99 -9.56 -8.78 -4.67
N GLN A 100 -9.22 -9.37 -3.54
CA GLN A 100 -8.80 -8.63 -2.35
C GLN A 100 -7.53 -7.82 -2.62
N LEU A 101 -6.54 -8.40 -3.27
CA LEU A 101 -5.29 -7.71 -3.60
C LEU A 101 -5.55 -6.50 -4.50
N ILE A 102 -6.39 -6.64 -5.53
CA ILE A 102 -6.76 -5.52 -6.40
C ILE A 102 -7.37 -4.38 -5.58
N ALA A 103 -8.31 -4.69 -4.70
CA ALA A 103 -8.93 -3.68 -3.84
C ALA A 103 -7.91 -3.03 -2.89
N ALA A 104 -6.99 -3.81 -2.33
CA ALA A 104 -5.93 -3.32 -1.46
C ALA A 104 -4.96 -2.38 -2.20
N GLU A 105 -4.58 -2.76 -3.43
CA GLU A 105 -3.74 -1.92 -4.30
C GLU A 105 -4.41 -0.58 -4.60
N GLN A 106 -5.69 -0.60 -4.95
CA GLN A 106 -6.45 0.61 -5.25
C GLN A 106 -6.60 1.51 -4.02
N ALA A 107 -6.88 0.93 -2.87
CA ALA A 107 -7.00 1.69 -1.61
C ALA A 107 -5.67 2.34 -1.22
N THR A 108 -4.56 1.62 -1.38
CA THR A 108 -3.22 2.12 -1.08
C THR A 108 -2.85 3.27 -2.02
N ALA A 109 -3.11 3.11 -3.32
CA ALA A 109 -2.87 4.18 -4.29
C ALA A 109 -3.69 5.43 -3.98
N HIS A 110 -4.96 5.26 -3.64
CA HIS A 110 -5.83 6.36 -3.25
C HIS A 110 -5.30 7.08 -2.00
N TYR A 111 -4.85 6.32 -1.00
CA TYR A 111 -4.24 6.88 0.20
C TYR A 111 -3.01 7.72 -0.14
N HIS A 112 -2.11 7.19 -0.96
CA HIS A 112 -0.91 7.92 -1.35
C HIS A 112 -1.24 9.24 -2.05
N ASP A 113 -2.23 9.26 -2.93
CA ASP A 113 -2.66 10.49 -3.59
C ASP A 113 -3.21 11.54 -2.61
N GLU A 114 -4.02 11.10 -1.66
CA GLU A 114 -4.57 11.98 -0.63
C GLU A 114 -3.47 12.52 0.28
N PHE A 115 -2.49 11.70 0.62
CA PHE A 115 -1.33 12.13 1.38
C PHE A 115 -0.53 13.19 0.63
N VAL A 116 -0.30 12.98 -0.68
CA VAL A 116 0.40 13.95 -1.53
C VAL A 116 -0.29 15.31 -1.47
N ALA A 117 -1.61 15.33 -1.54
CA ALA A 117 -2.38 16.57 -1.46
C ALA A 117 -2.15 17.32 -0.14
N GLN A 118 -1.83 16.60 0.95
CA GLN A 118 -1.56 17.19 2.26
C GLN A 118 -0.13 17.70 2.42
N CYS A 119 0.84 17.09 1.72
CA CYS A 119 2.26 17.33 2.00
C CYS A 119 3.05 17.95 0.85
N GLU A 120 2.46 18.16 -0.31
CA GLU A 120 3.18 18.54 -1.54
C GLU A 120 4.03 19.80 -1.38
N ASP A 121 3.52 20.81 -0.70
CA ASP A 121 4.20 22.10 -0.48
C ASP A 121 5.21 22.05 0.67
N VAL A 122 5.12 21.07 1.55
CA VAL A 122 5.90 20.98 2.78
C VAL A 122 7.00 19.94 2.68
N LEU A 123 6.71 18.80 2.03
CA LEU A 123 7.60 17.64 1.98
C LEU A 123 7.77 17.17 0.52
N ALA A 124 8.43 17.99 -0.31
CA ALA A 124 8.56 17.72 -1.75
C ALA A 124 9.19 16.36 -2.08
N ALA A 125 10.22 15.93 -1.34
CA ALA A 125 10.84 14.61 -1.55
C ALA A 125 9.88 13.48 -1.22
N SER A 126 9.11 13.63 -0.13
CA SER A 126 8.07 12.66 0.25
C SER A 126 6.97 12.61 -0.80
N SER A 127 6.53 13.76 -1.27
CA SER A 127 5.52 13.86 -2.33
C SER A 127 5.93 13.04 -3.56
N ARG A 128 7.17 13.14 -4.02
CA ARG A 128 7.67 12.37 -5.16
C ARG A 128 7.63 10.86 -4.89
N ALA A 129 8.05 10.44 -3.70
CA ALA A 129 8.05 9.02 -3.33
C ALA A 129 6.62 8.44 -3.31
N PHE A 130 5.66 9.17 -2.74
CA PHE A 130 4.27 8.75 -2.69
C PHE A 130 3.59 8.76 -4.05
N LYS A 131 3.88 9.74 -4.91
CA LYS A 131 3.37 9.76 -6.30
C LYS A 131 3.83 8.54 -7.06
N LYS A 132 5.10 8.18 -6.93
CA LYS A 132 5.66 6.99 -7.58
C LYS A 132 5.02 5.72 -7.05
N ALA A 133 4.86 5.60 -5.73
CA ALA A 133 4.21 4.44 -5.11
C ALA A 133 2.76 4.30 -5.59
N ALA A 134 1.99 5.39 -5.63
CA ALA A 134 0.61 5.37 -6.12
C ALA A 134 0.52 4.89 -7.56
N LYS A 135 1.41 5.36 -8.41
CA LYS A 135 1.47 4.93 -9.82
C LYS A 135 1.77 3.44 -9.94
N GLN A 136 2.71 2.93 -9.16
CA GLN A 136 3.07 1.51 -9.15
C GLN A 136 1.94 0.64 -8.64
N ASP A 137 1.25 1.06 -7.57
CA ASP A 137 0.11 0.32 -7.02
C ASP A 137 -1.06 0.26 -8.01
N ARG A 138 -1.36 1.36 -8.72
CA ARG A 138 -2.39 1.35 -9.78
C ARG A 138 -2.01 0.43 -10.92
N ALA A 139 -0.77 0.46 -11.35
CA ALA A 139 -0.30 -0.42 -12.42
C ALA A 139 -0.44 -1.88 -12.02
N ALA A 140 -0.15 -2.22 -10.76
CA ALA A 140 -0.35 -3.56 -10.23
C ALA A 140 -1.82 -3.98 -10.29
N ALA A 141 -2.74 -3.11 -9.82
CA ALA A 141 -4.17 -3.39 -9.85
C ALA A 141 -4.67 -3.63 -11.29
N GLU A 142 -4.27 -2.78 -12.22
CA GLU A 142 -4.64 -2.91 -13.63
C GLU A 142 -4.12 -4.21 -14.25
N ALA A 143 -2.86 -4.55 -13.98
CA ALA A 143 -2.27 -5.80 -14.49
C ALA A 143 -3.00 -7.03 -13.96
N LEU A 144 -3.35 -7.03 -12.68
CA LEU A 144 -4.10 -8.14 -12.08
C LEU A 144 -5.51 -8.25 -12.66
N GLN A 145 -6.19 -7.12 -12.89
CA GLN A 145 -7.49 -7.11 -13.52
C GLN A 145 -7.46 -7.68 -14.94
N GLU A 146 -6.45 -7.32 -15.74
CA GLU A 146 -6.25 -7.87 -17.07
C GLU A 146 -6.03 -9.37 -17.04
N MET A 147 -5.24 -9.86 -16.08
CA MET A 147 -4.98 -11.30 -15.94
C MET A 147 -6.23 -12.08 -15.52
N LEU A 148 -7.11 -11.47 -14.75
CA LEU A 148 -8.40 -12.10 -14.39
C LEU A 148 -9.37 -12.17 -15.57
N GLY A 149 -9.18 -11.33 -16.53
CA GLY A 149 -10.03 -11.25 -17.70
C GLY A 149 -11.17 -10.30 -17.50
#